data_0218e0bd7cb79ae13e423a0ffd602c85
#
_entry.id   0218e0bd7cb79ae13e423a0ffd602c85
#
_cell.length_a   1.000
_cell.length_b   1.000
_cell.length_c   1.000
_cell.angle_alpha   90.00
_cell.angle_beta   90.00
_cell.angle_gamma   90.00
#
_symmetry.space_group_name_H-M   'P 1'
#
loop_
_entity.id
_entity.type
_entity.pdbx_description
1 polymer ?
#
loop_
_entity_poly.entity_id
_entity_poly.type
_entity_poly.pdbx_seq_one_letter_code
_entity_poly.pdbx_strand_id
1 'polypeptide(L)'
;EGLGYYSRARNLKKAAIQLMQEYNGQLPADFAALCRLPGLGEYSAGAIASIAFDIRVPAVDGNVLRVAARLMNDARNIEDTAVKKEFRQIVWEVLPQHRVGDFNQSLMELGALICLPNGRPLCESCPVRDLCQACAAGTQLALPTRQKKPRRRKEEKTVLLLCRPGEVQITQRPADGLLASLWEFPTLPGLHTSAEVAELLSVPTEAVTPLGPATHIFTHIE
;
A
#
# COMPACT_ATOMS: atom_id res chain seq x y z
N GLU A 1 0.04 -8.02 13.80
CA GLU A 1 -1.27 -7.38 14.00
C GLU A 1 -1.10 -5.86 13.78
N GLY A 2 -2.07 -5.18 13.14
CA GLY A 2 -2.02 -3.74 12.86
C GLY A 2 -1.08 -3.29 11.73
N LEU A 3 -0.23 -4.16 11.20
CA LEU A 3 0.73 -3.78 10.17
C LEU A 3 0.08 -3.45 8.81
N GLY A 4 -1.13 -3.93 8.53
CA GLY A 4 -1.72 -3.93 7.20
C GLY A 4 -0.83 -4.66 6.19
N TYR A 5 -1.32 -4.96 4.99
CA TYR A 5 -0.50 -5.65 3.97
C TYR A 5 0.28 -6.82 4.55
N TYR A 6 -0.40 -7.87 4.97
CA TYR A 6 0.20 -9.02 5.65
C TYR A 6 1.32 -9.71 4.86
N SER A 7 1.34 -9.55 3.54
CA SER A 7 2.45 -9.95 2.68
C SER A 7 3.78 -9.27 3.04
N ARG A 8 3.76 -8.06 3.64
CA ARG A 8 4.98 -7.34 4.03
C ARG A 8 5.79 -8.11 5.06
N ALA A 9 5.14 -8.62 6.10
CA ALA A 9 5.83 -9.41 7.14
C ALA A 9 6.43 -10.70 6.55
N ARG A 10 5.68 -11.39 5.69
CA ARG A 10 6.17 -12.61 5.00
C ARG A 10 7.34 -12.31 4.07
N ASN A 11 7.24 -11.23 3.31
CA ASN A 11 8.31 -10.81 2.40
C ASN A 11 9.55 -10.34 3.16
N LEU A 12 9.39 -9.61 4.28
CA LEU A 12 10.50 -9.20 5.13
C LEU A 12 11.26 -10.43 5.67
N LYS A 13 10.53 -11.47 6.14
CA LYS A 13 11.15 -12.72 6.56
C LYS A 13 11.89 -13.41 5.41
N LYS A 14 11.29 -13.50 4.22
CA LYS A 14 11.95 -14.08 3.03
C LYS A 14 13.20 -13.30 2.63
N ALA A 15 13.12 -11.96 2.63
CA ALA A 15 14.27 -11.11 2.35
C ALA A 15 15.40 -11.32 3.36
N ALA A 16 15.08 -11.42 4.66
CA ALA A 16 16.07 -11.69 5.71
C ALA A 16 16.76 -13.06 5.49
N ILE A 17 16.00 -14.11 5.15
CA ILE A 17 16.58 -15.44 4.84
C ILE A 17 17.51 -15.34 3.62
N GLN A 18 17.10 -14.68 2.55
CA GLN A 18 17.91 -14.51 1.35
C GLN A 18 19.19 -13.70 1.64
N LEU A 19 19.09 -12.64 2.45
CA LEU A 19 20.26 -11.87 2.89
C LEU A 19 21.27 -12.74 3.67
N MET A 20 20.79 -13.61 4.54
CA MET A 20 21.67 -14.53 5.26
C MET A 20 22.35 -15.52 4.33
N GLN A 21 21.64 -16.04 3.32
CA GLN A 21 22.15 -17.06 2.41
C GLN A 21 23.10 -16.52 1.34
N GLU A 22 22.79 -15.35 0.77
CA GLU A 22 23.45 -14.82 -0.42
C GLU A 22 24.38 -13.62 -0.15
N TYR A 23 24.14 -12.91 0.98
CA TYR A 23 24.82 -11.63 1.28
C TYR A 23 25.42 -11.58 2.69
N ASN A 24 25.64 -12.74 3.36
CA ASN A 24 26.19 -12.83 4.70
C ASN A 24 25.46 -11.95 5.75
N GLY A 25 24.16 -11.79 5.60
CA GLY A 25 23.31 -10.99 6.50
C GLY A 25 23.40 -9.47 6.29
N GLN A 26 24.11 -8.99 5.26
CA GLN A 26 24.25 -7.55 4.95
C GLN A 26 23.38 -7.15 3.76
N LEU A 27 22.89 -5.91 3.79
CA LEU A 27 22.21 -5.35 2.61
C LEU A 27 23.24 -5.08 1.51
N PRO A 28 22.98 -5.53 0.26
CA PRO A 28 23.87 -5.23 -0.85
C PRO A 28 23.84 -3.73 -1.21
N ALA A 29 25.02 -3.13 -1.38
CA ALA A 29 25.16 -1.77 -1.88
C ALA A 29 25.03 -1.74 -3.42
N ASP A 30 23.94 -2.30 -3.94
CA ASP A 30 23.62 -2.38 -5.37
C ASP A 30 22.10 -2.32 -5.55
N PHE A 31 21.62 -1.36 -6.35
CA PHE A 31 20.20 -1.14 -6.58
C PHE A 31 19.51 -2.34 -7.22
N ALA A 32 20.15 -2.99 -8.21
CA ALA A 32 19.56 -4.14 -8.87
C ALA A 32 19.47 -5.36 -7.95
N ALA A 33 20.46 -5.56 -7.08
CA ALA A 33 20.44 -6.59 -6.05
C ALA A 33 19.33 -6.33 -5.02
N LEU A 34 19.17 -5.09 -4.57
CA LEU A 34 18.07 -4.70 -3.67
C LEU A 34 16.71 -4.97 -4.29
N CYS A 35 16.51 -4.68 -5.59
CA CYS A 35 15.25 -4.96 -6.28
C CYS A 35 14.91 -6.46 -6.36
N ARG A 36 15.89 -7.36 -6.25
CA ARG A 36 15.67 -8.83 -6.25
C ARG A 36 15.22 -9.37 -4.89
N LEU A 37 15.35 -8.59 -3.83
CA LEU A 37 14.92 -9.01 -2.50
C LEU A 37 13.39 -8.99 -2.38
N PRO A 38 12.78 -10.04 -1.80
CA PRO A 38 11.34 -10.13 -1.66
C PRO A 38 10.72 -8.92 -0.95
N GLY A 39 9.74 -8.28 -1.59
CA GLY A 39 9.03 -7.13 -1.03
C GLY A 39 9.75 -5.78 -1.21
N LEU A 40 10.92 -5.75 -1.82
CA LEU A 40 11.58 -4.50 -2.21
C LEU A 40 11.30 -4.22 -3.69
N GLY A 41 10.33 -3.31 -3.93
CA GLY A 41 10.13 -2.74 -5.24
C GLY A 41 11.13 -1.60 -5.52
N GLU A 42 11.11 -1.07 -6.74
CA GLU A 42 12.00 0.01 -7.20
C GLU A 42 12.05 1.21 -6.24
N TYR A 43 10.90 1.59 -5.64
CA TYR A 43 10.86 2.67 -4.66
C TYR A 43 11.67 2.33 -3.39
N SER A 44 11.37 1.18 -2.76
CA SER A 44 12.05 0.78 -1.52
C SER A 44 13.53 0.52 -1.75
N ALA A 45 13.88 -0.12 -2.87
CA ALA A 45 15.26 -0.33 -3.27
C ALA A 45 16.00 1.00 -3.53
N GLY A 46 15.34 1.96 -4.20
CA GLY A 46 15.89 3.30 -4.43
C GLY A 46 16.09 4.08 -3.13
N ALA A 47 15.14 4.01 -2.21
CA ALA A 47 15.27 4.64 -0.88
C ALA A 47 16.47 4.04 -0.11
N ILE A 48 16.57 2.72 -0.01
CA ILE A 48 17.67 2.06 0.67
C ILE A 48 19.01 2.40 0.00
N ALA A 49 19.09 2.26 -1.31
CA ALA A 49 20.32 2.51 -2.06
C ALA A 49 20.82 3.95 -1.89
N SER A 50 19.94 4.93 -1.94
CA SER A 50 20.32 6.34 -1.81
C SER A 50 20.58 6.76 -0.37
N ILE A 51 19.78 6.31 0.59
CA ILE A 51 19.89 6.75 1.99
C ILE A 51 21.03 6.04 2.72
N ALA A 52 21.17 4.71 2.53
CA ALA A 52 22.17 3.94 3.24
C ALA A 52 23.54 3.90 2.54
N PHE A 53 23.58 4.07 1.21
CA PHE A 53 24.79 3.87 0.42
C PHE A 53 25.14 5.07 -0.47
N ASP A 54 24.39 6.15 -0.43
CA ASP A 54 24.52 7.35 -1.31
C ASP A 54 24.60 7.02 -2.80
N ILE A 55 23.96 5.90 -3.20
CA ILE A 55 23.90 5.50 -4.60
C ILE A 55 22.94 6.43 -5.33
N ARG A 56 23.36 6.95 -6.48
CA ARG A 56 22.61 7.89 -7.30
C ARG A 56 21.46 7.20 -8.03
N VAL A 57 20.35 6.98 -7.30
CA VAL A 57 19.11 6.42 -7.82
C VAL A 57 17.90 7.14 -7.20
N PRO A 58 16.79 7.32 -7.94
CA PRO A 58 15.60 7.98 -7.43
C PRO A 58 14.77 7.04 -6.56
N ALA A 59 14.16 7.59 -5.50
CA ALA A 59 13.13 6.95 -4.69
C ALA A 59 11.77 7.62 -4.98
N VAL A 60 11.02 7.09 -5.95
CA VAL A 60 9.77 7.70 -6.40
C VAL A 60 8.57 6.95 -5.83
N ASP A 61 7.92 7.55 -4.85
CA ASP A 61 6.66 7.09 -4.27
C ASP A 61 5.46 7.94 -4.76
N GLY A 62 4.28 7.69 -4.21
CA GLY A 62 3.09 8.48 -4.52
C GLY A 62 3.18 9.96 -4.12
N ASN A 63 4.01 10.31 -3.14
CA ASN A 63 4.26 11.69 -2.74
C ASN A 63 5.13 12.39 -3.79
N VAL A 64 6.22 11.76 -4.19
CA VAL A 64 7.12 12.28 -5.22
C VAL A 64 6.41 12.43 -6.57
N LEU A 65 5.58 11.44 -6.99
CA LEU A 65 4.77 11.55 -8.21
C LEU A 65 3.83 12.76 -8.16
N ARG A 66 3.19 13.01 -7.01
CA ARG A 66 2.31 14.18 -6.82
C ARG A 66 3.08 15.49 -6.90
N VAL A 67 4.20 15.57 -6.24
CA VAL A 67 5.08 16.75 -6.26
C VAL A 67 5.53 17.02 -7.68
N ALA A 68 6.05 16.01 -8.40
CA ALA A 68 6.49 16.14 -9.78
C ALA A 68 5.35 16.59 -10.72
N ALA A 69 4.17 15.96 -10.62
CA ALA A 69 3.00 16.34 -11.42
C ALA A 69 2.61 17.82 -11.22
N ARG A 70 2.68 18.32 -9.98
CA ARG A 70 2.39 19.72 -9.67
C ARG A 70 3.51 20.67 -10.09
N LEU A 71 4.77 20.32 -9.86
CA LEU A 71 5.90 21.13 -10.31
C LEU A 71 5.87 21.37 -11.82
N MET A 72 5.59 20.31 -12.59
CA MET A 72 5.53 20.37 -14.05
C MET A 72 4.16 20.76 -14.63
N ASN A 73 3.14 20.93 -13.78
CA ASN A 73 1.74 21.13 -14.20
C ASN A 73 1.24 20.02 -15.14
N ASP A 74 1.62 18.78 -14.88
CA ASP A 74 1.31 17.64 -15.74
C ASP A 74 -0.01 16.98 -15.30
N ALA A 75 -1.01 17.01 -16.19
CA ALA A 75 -2.35 16.48 -15.95
C ALA A 75 -2.51 15.00 -16.35
N ARG A 76 -1.46 14.34 -16.81
CA ARG A 76 -1.52 12.90 -17.13
C ARG A 76 -1.76 12.08 -15.87
N ASN A 77 -2.33 10.89 -16.07
CA ASN A 77 -2.60 9.98 -14.96
C ASN A 77 -1.30 9.45 -14.34
N ILE A 78 -1.02 9.81 -13.10
CA ILE A 78 0.20 9.37 -12.39
C ILE A 78 0.19 7.86 -12.04
N GLU A 79 -0.92 7.14 -12.26
CA GLU A 79 -0.99 5.70 -12.07
C GLU A 79 -0.59 4.92 -13.33
N ASP A 80 -0.51 5.60 -14.48
CA ASP A 80 -0.03 5.02 -15.73
C ASP A 80 1.46 4.67 -15.64
N THR A 81 1.80 3.45 -16.07
CA THR A 81 3.17 2.91 -15.99
C THR A 81 4.16 3.73 -16.83
N ALA A 82 3.75 4.21 -18.00
CA ALA A 82 4.62 5.03 -18.85
C ALA A 82 4.88 6.39 -18.20
N VAL A 83 3.85 7.03 -17.62
CA VAL A 83 3.98 8.30 -16.91
C VAL A 83 4.88 8.15 -15.67
N LYS A 84 4.70 7.07 -14.89
CA LYS A 84 5.59 6.78 -13.74
C LYS A 84 7.05 6.63 -14.16
N LYS A 85 7.30 5.92 -15.26
CA LYS A 85 8.66 5.73 -15.79
C LYS A 85 9.29 7.05 -16.21
N GLU A 86 8.51 7.90 -16.88
CA GLU A 86 8.97 9.22 -17.31
C GLU A 86 9.26 10.14 -16.11
N PHE A 87 8.37 10.20 -15.11
CA PHE A 87 8.59 10.99 -13.90
C PHE A 87 9.80 10.50 -13.12
N ARG A 88 10.01 9.20 -13.08
CA ARG A 88 11.22 8.63 -12.48
C ARG A 88 12.48 9.07 -13.22
N GLN A 89 12.45 9.10 -14.55
CA GLN A 89 13.56 9.61 -15.36
C GLN A 89 13.84 11.10 -15.07
N ILE A 90 12.80 11.92 -14.98
CA ILE A 90 12.92 13.34 -14.65
C ILE A 90 13.55 13.52 -13.26
N VAL A 91 13.08 12.76 -12.26
CA VAL A 91 13.69 12.80 -10.91
C VAL A 91 15.15 12.37 -10.96
N TRP A 92 15.50 11.32 -11.74
CA TRP A 92 16.88 10.86 -11.91
C TRP A 92 17.78 11.94 -12.50
N GLU A 93 17.30 12.74 -13.46
CA GLU A 93 18.05 13.81 -14.09
C GLU A 93 18.43 14.95 -13.13
N VAL A 94 17.55 15.25 -12.18
CA VAL A 94 17.76 16.31 -11.17
C VAL A 94 18.44 15.82 -9.90
N LEU A 95 18.71 14.51 -9.75
CA LEU A 95 19.43 14.00 -8.59
C LEU A 95 20.83 14.59 -8.48
N PRO A 96 21.25 15.06 -7.30
CA PRO A 96 22.62 15.51 -7.06
C PRO A 96 23.63 14.36 -7.15
N GLN A 97 24.91 14.69 -7.25
CA GLN A 97 25.99 13.69 -7.27
C GLN A 97 26.31 13.13 -5.88
N HIS A 98 26.01 13.88 -4.81
CA HIS A 98 26.24 13.54 -3.40
C HIS A 98 25.01 13.88 -2.59
N ARG A 99 24.86 13.25 -1.43
CA ARG A 99 23.71 13.44 -0.54
C ARG A 99 22.39 13.08 -1.24
N VAL A 100 22.43 12.05 -2.04
CA VAL A 100 21.26 11.59 -2.86
C VAL A 100 20.11 11.17 -1.93
N GLY A 101 20.43 10.52 -0.82
CA GLY A 101 19.45 10.14 0.20
C GLY A 101 18.71 11.35 0.77
N ASP A 102 19.41 12.45 1.08
CA ASP A 102 18.80 13.67 1.59
C ASP A 102 17.85 14.29 0.57
N PHE A 103 18.24 14.31 -0.72
CA PHE A 103 17.40 14.82 -1.78
C PHE A 103 16.13 13.97 -1.94
N ASN A 104 16.23 12.66 -1.98
CA ASN A 104 15.08 11.78 -2.05
C ASN A 104 14.15 11.95 -0.84
N GLN A 105 14.71 12.05 0.37
CA GLN A 105 13.93 12.30 1.58
C GLN A 105 13.23 13.66 1.52
N SER A 106 13.91 14.73 1.08
CA SER A 106 13.32 16.06 0.98
C SER A 106 12.11 16.09 0.02
N LEU A 107 12.17 15.36 -1.10
CA LEU A 107 11.02 15.24 -2.01
C LEU A 107 9.85 14.48 -1.38
N MET A 108 10.12 13.41 -0.64
CA MET A 108 9.08 12.65 0.07
C MET A 108 8.43 13.50 1.17
N GLU A 109 9.24 14.20 1.97
CA GLU A 109 8.77 15.09 3.05
C GLU A 109 8.01 16.30 2.50
N LEU A 110 8.48 16.91 1.43
CA LEU A 110 7.74 17.97 0.73
C LEU A 110 6.33 17.49 0.35
N GLY A 111 6.22 16.27 -0.16
CA GLY A 111 4.94 15.66 -0.47
C GLY A 111 4.09 15.37 0.77
N ALA A 112 4.70 14.87 1.84
CA ALA A 112 3.99 14.47 3.06
C ALA A 112 3.52 15.65 3.91
N LEU A 113 4.32 16.72 4.00
CA LEU A 113 4.13 17.81 4.96
C LEU A 113 3.59 19.10 4.34
N ILE A 114 3.89 19.40 3.09
CA ILE A 114 3.58 20.67 2.44
C ILE A 114 2.69 20.49 1.21
N CYS A 115 3.11 19.68 0.25
CA CYS A 115 2.37 19.41 -0.97
C CYS A 115 1.32 18.32 -0.76
N LEU A 116 0.36 18.56 0.13
CA LEU A 116 -0.57 17.57 0.68
C LEU A 116 -1.43 16.87 -0.40
N PRO A 117 -1.78 15.57 -0.18
CA PRO A 117 -2.61 14.80 -1.13
C PRO A 117 -4.09 15.17 -1.09
N ASN A 118 -4.58 15.57 0.08
CA ASN A 118 -5.98 15.88 0.32
C ASN A 118 -6.12 17.31 0.82
N GLY A 119 -7.12 18.03 0.32
CA GLY A 119 -7.32 19.44 0.67
C GLY A 119 -6.32 20.37 -0.01
N ARG A 120 -6.16 21.56 0.56
CA ARG A 120 -5.32 22.62 0.01
C ARG A 120 -3.85 22.38 0.40
N PRO A 121 -2.91 22.27 -0.56
CA PRO A 121 -1.50 22.23 -0.24
C PRO A 121 -1.01 23.55 0.34
N LEU A 122 0.03 23.50 1.19
CA LEU A 122 0.59 24.66 1.88
C LEU A 122 1.56 25.44 0.98
N CYS A 123 1.07 25.94 -0.15
CA CYS A 123 1.90 26.61 -1.17
C CYS A 123 2.61 27.85 -0.67
N GLU A 124 2.04 28.56 0.32
CA GLU A 124 2.63 29.77 0.89
C GLU A 124 3.95 29.48 1.63
N SER A 125 4.08 28.31 2.22
CA SER A 125 5.29 27.86 2.92
C SER A 125 6.16 26.92 2.10
N CYS A 126 5.83 26.71 0.81
CA CYS A 126 6.54 25.75 -0.03
C CYS A 126 7.90 26.31 -0.48
N PRO A 127 9.03 25.64 -0.17
CA PRO A 127 10.36 26.14 -0.54
C PRO A 127 10.63 26.13 -2.06
N VAL A 128 9.83 25.43 -2.83
CA VAL A 128 9.93 25.36 -4.31
C VAL A 128 8.73 26.00 -5.00
N ARG A 129 8.02 26.90 -4.31
CA ARG A 129 6.82 27.58 -4.84
C ARG A 129 7.07 28.27 -6.17
N ASP A 130 8.17 29.00 -6.27
CA ASP A 130 8.50 29.82 -7.45
C ASP A 130 8.85 28.97 -8.69
N LEU A 131 9.17 27.70 -8.48
CA LEU A 131 9.41 26.73 -9.54
C LEU A 131 8.14 25.94 -9.93
N CYS A 132 7.05 26.11 -9.15
CA CYS A 132 5.87 25.27 -9.30
C CYS A 132 4.91 25.82 -10.36
N GLN A 133 4.87 25.17 -11.53
CA GLN A 133 3.99 25.57 -12.64
C GLN A 133 2.50 25.43 -12.27
N ALA A 134 2.11 24.40 -11.50
CA ALA A 134 0.73 24.26 -11.05
C ALA A 134 0.32 25.37 -10.08
N CYS A 135 1.23 25.85 -9.21
CA CYS A 135 0.96 26.98 -8.34
C CYS A 135 0.79 28.28 -9.16
N ALA A 136 1.66 28.52 -10.11
CA ALA A 136 1.57 29.67 -11.01
C ALA A 136 0.28 29.67 -11.86
N ALA A 137 -0.16 28.49 -12.32
CA ALA A 137 -1.38 28.32 -13.10
C ALA A 137 -2.66 28.17 -12.26
N GLY A 138 -2.58 28.08 -10.92
CA GLY A 138 -3.73 27.86 -10.05
C GLY A 138 -4.36 26.45 -10.14
N THR A 139 -3.65 25.47 -10.69
CA THR A 139 -4.14 24.12 -10.98
C THR A 139 -3.78 23.08 -9.91
N GLN A 140 -3.09 23.44 -8.85
CA GLN A 140 -2.55 22.51 -7.84
C GLN A 140 -3.60 21.65 -7.13
N LEU A 141 -4.86 22.09 -7.09
CA LEU A 141 -5.97 21.31 -6.52
C LEU A 141 -6.52 20.26 -7.49
N ALA A 142 -6.36 20.45 -8.79
CA ALA A 142 -6.77 19.50 -9.82
C ALA A 142 -5.72 18.38 -10.04
N LEU A 143 -4.50 18.59 -9.53
CA LEU A 143 -3.38 17.65 -9.70
C LEU A 143 -3.01 16.96 -8.38
N PRO A 144 -2.52 15.71 -8.43
CA PRO A 144 -2.32 14.90 -9.64
C PRO A 144 -3.61 14.26 -10.13
N THR A 145 -3.70 13.98 -11.42
CA THR A 145 -4.77 13.14 -11.98
C THR A 145 -4.53 11.67 -11.65
N ARG A 146 -5.59 11.00 -11.20
CA ARG A 146 -5.57 9.57 -10.90
C ARG A 146 -6.75 8.86 -11.55
N GLN A 147 -6.58 7.61 -11.90
CA GLN A 147 -7.68 6.79 -12.38
C GLN A 147 -8.74 6.62 -11.27
N LYS A 148 -10.01 6.71 -11.65
CA LYS A 148 -11.09 6.38 -10.72
C LYS A 148 -10.98 4.92 -10.32
N LYS A 149 -10.89 4.68 -9.03
CA LYS A 149 -10.89 3.30 -8.52
C LYS A 149 -12.17 2.58 -8.94
N PRO A 150 -12.09 1.31 -9.36
CA PRO A 150 -13.28 0.51 -9.65
C PRO A 150 -14.18 0.47 -8.42
N ARG A 151 -15.49 0.26 -8.65
CA ARG A 151 -16.44 0.09 -7.55
C ARG A 151 -16.01 -1.11 -6.70
N ARG A 152 -16.07 -0.93 -5.39
CA ARG A 152 -15.79 -2.03 -4.45
C ARG A 152 -16.75 -3.18 -4.72
N ARG A 153 -16.22 -4.40 -4.80
CA ARG A 153 -17.02 -5.60 -4.79
C ARG A 153 -17.72 -5.72 -3.44
N LYS A 154 -19.03 -5.99 -3.46
CA LYS A 154 -19.78 -6.33 -2.26
C LYS A 154 -19.95 -7.83 -2.24
N GLU A 155 -19.66 -8.45 -1.12
CA GLU A 155 -19.93 -9.85 -0.86
C GLU A 155 -20.80 -9.94 0.39
N GLU A 156 -21.85 -10.75 0.30
CA GLU A 156 -22.69 -11.08 1.44
C GLU A 156 -22.29 -12.44 1.97
N LYS A 157 -22.14 -12.54 3.27
CA LYS A 157 -21.73 -13.76 3.96
C LYS A 157 -22.43 -13.86 5.30
N THR A 158 -22.80 -15.08 5.68
CA THR A 158 -23.25 -15.39 7.02
C THR A 158 -22.07 -15.90 7.83
N VAL A 159 -21.72 -15.21 8.91
CA VAL A 159 -20.62 -15.57 9.82
C VAL A 159 -21.18 -16.41 10.97
N LEU A 160 -20.58 -17.54 11.22
CA LEU A 160 -21.01 -18.49 12.26
C LEU A 160 -20.09 -18.42 13.46
N LEU A 161 -20.64 -18.00 14.61
CA LEU A 161 -19.98 -18.08 15.91
C LEU A 161 -20.37 -19.41 16.56
N LEU A 162 -19.61 -20.46 16.29
CA LEU A 162 -19.85 -21.79 16.85
C LEU A 162 -19.15 -21.90 18.20
N CYS A 163 -19.95 -21.82 19.28
CA CYS A 163 -19.45 -21.74 20.65
C CYS A 163 -19.72 -23.01 21.44
N ARG A 164 -18.78 -23.39 22.29
CA ARG A 164 -18.94 -24.29 23.45
C ARG A 164 -18.52 -23.55 24.72
N PRO A 165 -18.82 -24.05 25.93
CA PRO A 165 -18.33 -23.42 27.14
C PRO A 165 -16.80 -23.22 27.10
N GLY A 166 -16.34 -21.96 27.12
CA GLY A 166 -14.93 -21.59 27.10
C GLY A 166 -14.22 -21.69 25.75
N GLU A 167 -14.90 -22.10 24.67
CA GLU A 167 -14.29 -22.29 23.35
C GLU A 167 -15.14 -21.67 22.24
N VAL A 168 -14.47 -21.24 21.17
CA VAL A 168 -15.10 -20.82 19.91
C VAL A 168 -14.35 -21.44 18.73
N GLN A 169 -15.11 -21.93 17.75
CA GLN A 169 -14.50 -22.50 16.57
C GLN A 169 -13.99 -21.40 15.63
N ILE A 170 -12.74 -21.55 15.21
CA ILE A 170 -12.13 -20.75 14.15
C ILE A 170 -11.58 -21.66 13.07
N THR A 171 -11.46 -21.17 11.86
CA THR A 171 -10.90 -21.88 10.72
C THR A 171 -9.80 -21.04 10.07
N GLN A 172 -8.78 -21.69 9.54
CA GLN A 172 -7.71 -21.01 8.84
C GLN A 172 -8.09 -20.86 7.36
N ARG A 173 -7.95 -19.64 6.83
CA ARG A 173 -8.16 -19.37 5.41
C ARG A 173 -7.12 -20.09 4.55
N PRO A 174 -7.43 -20.35 3.27
CA PRO A 174 -6.46 -20.89 2.31
C PRO A 174 -5.14 -20.10 2.28
N ALA A 175 -4.08 -20.76 1.84
CA ALA A 175 -2.75 -20.16 1.76
C ALA A 175 -2.61 -19.06 0.67
N ASP A 176 -3.63 -18.93 -0.18
CA ASP A 176 -3.72 -17.97 -1.27
C ASP A 176 -5.01 -17.14 -1.18
N GLY A 177 -5.09 -16.06 -1.95
CA GLY A 177 -6.24 -15.16 -1.98
C GLY A 177 -6.29 -14.12 -0.87
N LEU A 178 -7.46 -13.48 -0.71
CA LEU A 178 -7.67 -12.39 0.25
C LEU A 178 -7.49 -12.86 1.69
N LEU A 179 -6.64 -12.18 2.46
CA LEU A 179 -6.32 -12.50 3.87
C LEU A 179 -5.81 -13.95 4.06
N ALA A 180 -4.99 -14.43 3.10
CA ALA A 180 -4.43 -15.77 3.08
C ALA A 180 -3.78 -16.18 4.42
N SER A 181 -4.06 -17.40 4.87
CA SER A 181 -3.54 -18.00 6.11
C SER A 181 -3.94 -17.28 7.41
N LEU A 182 -4.83 -16.31 7.39
CA LEU A 182 -5.41 -15.74 8.60
C LEU A 182 -6.51 -16.65 9.14
N TRP A 183 -6.79 -16.52 10.43
CA TRP A 183 -7.87 -17.22 11.11
C TRP A 183 -9.16 -16.38 11.03
N GLU A 184 -10.28 -17.06 10.77
CA GLU A 184 -11.60 -16.45 10.74
C GLU A 184 -12.65 -17.38 11.37
N PHE A 185 -13.80 -16.82 11.71
CA PHE A 185 -14.96 -17.65 12.03
C PHE A 185 -15.46 -18.36 10.76
N PRO A 186 -16.00 -19.58 10.86
CA PRO A 186 -16.64 -20.25 9.74
C PRO A 186 -17.65 -19.33 9.06
N THR A 187 -17.69 -19.32 7.73
CA THR A 187 -18.57 -18.46 6.94
C THR A 187 -19.30 -19.25 5.88
N LEU A 188 -20.58 -18.88 5.63
CA LEU A 188 -21.37 -19.37 4.52
C LEU A 188 -21.50 -18.25 3.46
N PRO A 189 -21.44 -18.57 2.16
CA PRO A 189 -21.74 -17.62 1.11
C PRO A 189 -23.20 -17.18 1.18
N GLY A 190 -23.47 -15.87 1.01
CA GLY A 190 -24.81 -15.32 1.05
C GLY A 190 -25.33 -15.03 2.47
N LEU A 191 -26.56 -14.52 2.51
CA LEU A 191 -27.31 -14.26 3.75
C LEU A 191 -28.22 -15.46 4.03
N HIS A 192 -28.11 -16.03 5.22
CA HIS A 192 -28.91 -17.15 5.68
C HIS A 192 -29.73 -16.77 6.89
N THR A 193 -30.95 -17.26 6.94
CA THR A 193 -31.84 -17.18 8.10
C THR A 193 -31.40 -18.15 9.21
N SER A 194 -31.85 -17.94 10.44
CA SER A 194 -31.58 -18.87 11.55
C SER A 194 -32.06 -20.29 11.27
N ALA A 195 -33.17 -20.44 10.56
CA ALA A 195 -33.72 -21.76 10.18
C ALA A 195 -32.80 -22.48 9.18
N GLU A 196 -32.34 -21.79 8.14
CA GLU A 196 -31.41 -22.36 7.15
C GLU A 196 -30.06 -22.74 7.78
N VAL A 197 -29.55 -21.89 8.69
CA VAL A 197 -28.31 -22.21 9.42
C VAL A 197 -28.51 -23.42 10.33
N ALA A 198 -29.65 -23.52 11.02
CA ALA A 198 -29.97 -24.65 11.88
C ALA A 198 -30.04 -25.97 11.08
N GLU A 199 -30.67 -25.94 9.90
CA GLU A 199 -30.74 -27.09 8.99
C GLU A 199 -29.33 -27.51 8.52
N LEU A 200 -28.52 -26.55 8.05
CA LEU A 200 -27.16 -26.81 7.57
C LEU A 200 -26.25 -27.41 8.66
N LEU A 201 -26.42 -26.99 9.91
CA LEU A 201 -25.64 -27.47 11.04
C LEU A 201 -26.26 -28.69 11.72
N SER A 202 -27.45 -29.11 11.30
CA SER A 202 -28.22 -30.20 11.92
C SER A 202 -28.46 -29.97 13.42
N VAL A 203 -28.83 -28.73 13.82
CA VAL A 203 -29.15 -28.34 15.17
C VAL A 203 -30.58 -27.79 15.27
N PRO A 204 -31.20 -27.76 16.45
CA PRO A 204 -32.49 -27.10 16.63
C PRO A 204 -32.40 -25.60 16.34
N THR A 205 -33.45 -25.02 15.75
CA THR A 205 -33.48 -23.58 15.39
C THR A 205 -33.28 -22.68 16.62
N GLU A 206 -33.74 -23.11 17.78
CA GLU A 206 -33.59 -22.41 19.06
C GLU A 206 -32.13 -22.32 19.53
N ALA A 207 -31.26 -23.17 19.01
CA ALA A 207 -29.82 -23.11 19.27
C ALA A 207 -29.10 -22.01 18.43
N VAL A 208 -29.79 -21.42 17.47
CA VAL A 208 -29.23 -20.40 16.57
C VAL A 208 -29.75 -19.01 16.96
N THR A 209 -28.88 -18.18 17.49
CA THR A 209 -29.19 -16.80 17.88
C THR A 209 -28.65 -15.81 16.85
N PRO A 210 -29.52 -15.03 16.16
CA PRO A 210 -29.05 -14.01 15.23
C PRO A 210 -28.45 -12.81 15.98
N LEU A 211 -27.22 -12.42 15.62
CA LEU A 211 -26.53 -11.26 16.20
C LEU A 211 -26.73 -9.96 15.41
N GLY A 212 -27.41 -10.03 14.25
CA GLY A 212 -27.66 -8.89 13.38
C GLY A 212 -26.59 -8.66 12.33
N PRO A 213 -26.80 -7.69 11.44
CA PRO A 213 -25.91 -7.40 10.34
C PRO A 213 -24.66 -6.66 10.81
N ALA A 214 -23.52 -7.01 10.23
CA ALA A 214 -22.26 -6.29 10.37
C ALA A 214 -21.70 -5.93 9.00
N THR A 215 -20.99 -4.81 8.89
CA THR A 215 -20.30 -4.42 7.67
C THR A 215 -18.81 -4.32 7.93
N HIS A 216 -18.03 -5.03 7.15
CA HIS A 216 -16.57 -4.90 7.18
C HIS A 216 -16.04 -4.46 5.80
N ILE A 217 -15.10 -3.52 5.81
CA ILE A 217 -14.52 -2.96 4.60
C ILE A 217 -13.05 -3.36 4.53
N PHE A 218 -12.72 -4.18 3.54
CA PHE A 218 -11.34 -4.51 3.23
C PHE A 218 -10.83 -3.62 2.10
N THR A 219 -9.62 -3.10 2.24
CA THR A 219 -8.89 -2.51 1.13
C THR A 219 -7.82 -3.51 0.74
N HIS A 220 -8.06 -4.23 -0.37
CA HIS A 220 -7.05 -5.09 -1.00
C HIS A 220 -6.28 -4.22 -2.00
N ILE A 221 -4.97 -4.18 -1.86
CA ILE A 221 -4.06 -3.60 -2.84
C ILE A 221 -3.15 -4.76 -3.26
N GLU A 222 -3.33 -5.19 -4.51
CA GLU A 222 -2.44 -6.15 -5.17
C GLU A 222 -1.08 -5.54 -5.45
#